data_2f9f38e5dc4249279eac17b68ea0804f
#
_entry.id   2f9f38e5dc4249279eac17b68ea0804f
#
_cell.length_a   1.000
_cell.length_b   1.000
_cell.length_c   1.000
_cell.angle_alpha   90.00
_cell.angle_beta   90.00
_cell.angle_gamma   90.00
#
_symmetry.space_group_name_H-M   'P 1'
#
loop_
_entity.id
_entity.type
_entity.pdbx_description
1 polymer ?
#
loop_
_entity_poly.entity_id
_entity_poly.type
_entity_poly.pdbx_seq_one_letter_code
_entity_poly.pdbx_strand_id
1 'polypeptide(L)'
;MCIRDSLDDPENFKTKEVSKLGVLDTILQPESYPDLYGNIDHVVRINYYPPRGDNKEGWDAIDIFGWMGYPMQIKVDFLCRDSILAAPIVLDLALFLDLAHRAGQSGVQEWLSFYLKAPQAATEAGAEHDLFIQQTKLKNTLREWMGEKPVTHSEAG
;
A
#
# COMPACT_ATOMS: atom_id res chain seq x y z
N MET A 1 1.11 -17.70 -12.57
CA MET A 1 0.69 -16.72 -13.59
C MET A 1 1.92 -15.91 -13.93
N CYS A 2 2.43 -16.00 -15.13
CA CYS A 2 3.68 -15.33 -15.50
C CYS A 2 3.37 -13.83 -15.68
N ILE A 3 3.98 -12.98 -14.88
CA ILE A 3 3.79 -11.51 -14.94
C ILE A 3 4.12 -10.97 -16.34
N ARG A 4 4.95 -11.70 -17.08
CA ARG A 4 5.38 -11.34 -18.44
C ARG A 4 4.21 -11.33 -19.43
N ASP A 5 3.32 -12.31 -19.39
CA ASP A 5 2.21 -12.42 -20.32
C ASP A 5 1.13 -11.35 -20.11
N SER A 6 1.05 -10.79 -18.89
CA SER A 6 0.12 -9.70 -18.59
C SER A 6 0.64 -8.31 -19.01
N LEU A 7 1.93 -8.18 -19.35
CA LEU A 7 2.53 -6.92 -19.77
C LEU A 7 2.49 -6.70 -21.29
N ASP A 8 2.20 -7.75 -22.05
CA ASP A 8 2.07 -7.67 -23.52
C ASP A 8 0.66 -7.25 -23.97
N ASP A 9 -0.29 -7.15 -23.04
CA ASP A 9 -1.66 -6.71 -23.31
C ASP A 9 -1.87 -5.23 -22.91
N PRO A 10 -2.13 -4.32 -23.88
CA PRO A 10 -2.38 -2.91 -23.63
C PRO A 10 -3.57 -2.63 -22.69
N GLU A 11 -4.58 -3.47 -22.66
CA GLU A 11 -5.74 -3.30 -21.76
C GLU A 11 -5.34 -3.47 -20.29
N ASN A 12 -4.38 -4.35 -20.00
CA ASN A 12 -3.84 -4.51 -18.65
C ASN A 12 -3.12 -3.27 -18.14
N PHE A 13 -2.47 -2.51 -19.01
CA PHE A 13 -1.85 -1.23 -18.62
C PHE A 13 -2.88 -0.20 -18.23
N LYS A 14 -3.96 -0.05 -18.99
CA LYS A 14 -5.05 0.88 -18.68
C LYS A 14 -5.68 0.55 -17.33
N THR A 15 -5.96 -0.71 -17.07
CA THR A 15 -6.51 -1.16 -15.78
C THR A 15 -5.56 -0.83 -14.63
N LYS A 16 -4.26 -1.02 -14.82
CA LYS A 16 -3.24 -0.68 -13.82
C LYS A 16 -3.11 0.84 -13.61
N GLU A 17 -3.20 1.64 -14.67
CA GLU A 17 -3.18 3.11 -14.56
C GLU A 17 -4.39 3.60 -13.78
N VAL A 18 -5.59 3.12 -14.08
CA VAL A 18 -6.81 3.46 -13.34
C VAL A 18 -6.69 3.08 -11.86
N SER A 19 -6.22 1.86 -11.58
CA SER A 19 -6.01 1.41 -10.18
C SER A 19 -5.01 2.29 -9.43
N LYS A 20 -3.97 2.80 -10.10
CA LYS A 20 -2.99 3.68 -9.47
C LYS A 20 -3.51 5.11 -9.28
N LEU A 21 -4.37 5.60 -10.17
CA LEU A 21 -4.98 6.92 -10.02
C LEU A 21 -5.80 7.02 -8.74
N GLY A 22 -6.57 5.99 -8.40
CA GLY A 22 -7.40 5.98 -7.19
C GLY A 22 -6.65 5.87 -5.86
N VAL A 23 -5.34 5.62 -5.88
CA VAL A 23 -4.56 5.43 -4.64
C VAL A 23 -4.45 6.71 -3.82
N LEU A 24 -4.24 7.86 -4.47
CA LEU A 24 -4.14 9.14 -3.75
C LEU A 24 -5.47 9.52 -3.11
N ASP A 25 -6.58 9.32 -3.79
CA ASP A 25 -7.90 9.61 -3.26
C ASP A 25 -8.19 8.79 -2.00
N THR A 26 -7.78 7.52 -2.01
CA THR A 26 -7.96 6.63 -0.86
C THR A 26 -7.08 7.04 0.34
N ILE A 27 -5.84 7.45 0.11
CA ILE A 27 -4.89 7.79 1.17
C ILE A 27 -5.14 9.20 1.70
N LEU A 28 -5.29 10.19 0.83
CA LEU A 28 -5.41 11.59 1.21
C LEU A 28 -6.84 11.98 1.58
N GLN A 29 -7.82 11.25 1.07
CA GLN A 29 -9.24 11.47 1.32
C GLN A 29 -9.66 12.94 1.09
N PRO A 30 -9.46 13.50 -0.11
CA PRO A 30 -9.67 14.92 -0.38
C PRO A 30 -11.12 15.36 -0.15
N GLU A 31 -12.09 14.48 -0.29
CA GLU A 31 -13.49 14.77 0.05
C GLU A 31 -13.70 15.02 1.55
N SER A 32 -12.92 14.34 2.40
CA SER A 32 -12.97 14.51 3.85
C SER A 32 -12.13 15.70 4.33
N TYR A 33 -11.09 16.06 3.58
CA TYR A 33 -10.13 17.12 3.92
C TYR A 33 -9.91 18.11 2.77
N PRO A 34 -10.97 18.76 2.25
CA PRO A 34 -10.89 19.63 1.07
C PRO A 34 -9.99 20.86 1.30
N ASP A 35 -9.92 21.35 2.53
CA ASP A 35 -9.09 22.52 2.88
C ASP A 35 -7.60 22.21 2.86
N LEU A 36 -7.21 20.94 2.99
CA LEU A 36 -5.82 20.51 2.96
C LEU A 36 -5.34 20.17 1.56
N TYR A 37 -6.15 19.48 0.78
CA TYR A 37 -5.69 18.89 -0.48
C TYR A 37 -6.26 19.56 -1.72
N GLY A 38 -7.39 20.25 -1.61
CA GLY A 38 -8.02 20.91 -2.74
C GLY A 38 -8.22 19.97 -3.93
N ASN A 39 -7.87 20.44 -5.12
CA ASN A 39 -7.85 19.62 -6.33
C ASN A 39 -6.47 18.96 -6.47
N ILE A 40 -6.45 17.64 -6.52
CA ILE A 40 -5.23 16.85 -6.73
C ILE A 40 -5.09 16.57 -8.24
N ASP A 41 -4.05 17.12 -8.86
CA ASP A 41 -3.65 16.75 -10.20
C ASP A 41 -2.76 15.52 -10.16
N HIS A 42 -3.27 14.38 -10.63
CA HIS A 42 -2.52 13.13 -10.62
C HIS A 42 -2.47 12.50 -12.00
N VAL A 43 -1.28 12.29 -12.51
CA VAL A 43 -1.04 11.64 -13.79
C VAL A 43 -0.22 10.38 -13.59
N VAL A 44 -0.73 9.26 -14.07
CA VAL A 44 -0.01 7.98 -14.10
C VAL A 44 0.28 7.60 -15.55
N ARG A 45 1.49 7.10 -15.81
CA ARG A 45 1.89 6.48 -17.06
C ARG A 45 2.63 5.19 -16.77
N ILE A 46 2.31 4.16 -17.53
CA ILE A 46 2.98 2.85 -17.44
C ILE A 46 3.48 2.51 -18.84
N ASN A 47 4.78 2.29 -18.94
CA ASN A 47 5.42 1.90 -20.20
C ASN A 47 6.10 0.54 -20.00
N TYR A 48 5.94 -0.33 -20.98
CA TYR A 48 6.69 -1.57 -21.03
C TYR A 48 7.98 -1.36 -21.84
N TYR A 49 9.11 -1.67 -21.22
CA TYR A 49 10.42 -1.57 -21.85
C TYR A 49 11.14 -2.92 -21.75
N PRO A 50 11.05 -3.79 -22.79
CA PRO A 50 11.58 -5.15 -22.76
C PRO A 50 13.04 -5.30 -22.30
N PRO A 51 13.96 -4.38 -22.65
CA PRO A 51 15.36 -4.51 -22.23
C PRO A 51 15.60 -4.46 -20.72
N ARG A 52 14.64 -3.97 -19.93
CA ARG A 52 14.72 -3.99 -18.46
C ARG A 52 14.46 -5.38 -17.86
N GLY A 53 13.85 -6.29 -18.61
CA GLY A 53 13.49 -7.62 -18.12
C GLY A 53 12.56 -7.52 -16.91
N ASP A 54 13.00 -8.07 -15.78
CA ASP A 54 12.27 -8.10 -14.51
C ASP A 54 12.45 -6.83 -13.67
N ASN A 55 13.34 -5.92 -14.07
CA ASN A 55 13.55 -4.68 -13.34
C ASN A 55 12.44 -3.67 -13.66
N LYS A 56 11.97 -3.02 -12.62
CA LYS A 56 10.99 -1.94 -12.68
C LYS A 56 11.66 -0.63 -12.32
N GLU A 57 11.43 0.36 -13.14
CA GLU A 57 11.86 1.72 -12.89
C GLU A 57 10.63 2.59 -12.68
N GLY A 58 10.63 3.39 -11.63
CA GLY A 58 9.57 4.31 -11.28
C GLY A 58 10.14 5.71 -11.11
N TRP A 59 9.48 6.69 -11.71
CA TRP A 59 9.78 8.10 -11.52
C TRP A 59 8.55 8.78 -10.96
N ASP A 60 8.70 9.40 -9.81
CA ASP A 60 7.64 10.22 -9.24
C ASP A 60 8.12 11.66 -9.15
N ALA A 61 7.31 12.58 -9.65
CA ALA A 61 7.48 14.01 -9.46
C ALA A 61 6.26 14.51 -8.67
N ILE A 62 6.50 14.96 -7.44
CA ILE A 62 5.46 15.36 -6.50
C ILE A 62 5.65 16.82 -6.19
N ASP A 63 4.74 17.67 -6.66
CA ASP A 63 4.70 19.09 -6.36
C ASP A 63 3.73 19.33 -5.19
N ILE A 64 4.22 19.98 -4.15
CA ILE A 64 3.47 20.27 -2.94
C ILE A 64 3.51 21.77 -2.70
N PHE A 65 2.35 22.37 -2.49
CA PHE A 65 2.22 23.77 -2.10
C PHE A 65 1.93 23.85 -0.60
N GLY A 66 2.94 24.24 0.17
CA GLY A 66 2.87 24.28 1.62
C GLY A 66 2.41 25.62 2.16
N TRP A 67 2.95 26.00 3.32
CA TRP A 67 2.65 27.25 4.00
C TRP A 67 2.78 28.45 3.07
N MET A 68 1.74 29.30 3.03
CA MET A 68 1.66 30.49 2.17
C MET A 68 1.82 30.21 0.65
N GLY A 69 1.52 29.00 0.19
CA GLY A 69 1.63 28.62 -1.21
C GLY A 69 3.07 28.41 -1.70
N TYR A 70 4.04 28.29 -0.80
CA TYR A 70 5.43 28.02 -1.20
C TYR A 70 5.55 26.65 -1.83
N PRO A 71 6.10 26.57 -3.06
CA PRO A 71 6.24 25.30 -3.76
C PRO A 71 7.39 24.47 -3.18
N MET A 72 7.14 23.20 -3.06
CA MET A 72 8.14 22.18 -2.74
C MET A 72 8.02 21.06 -3.77
N GLN A 73 9.12 20.41 -4.10
CA GLN A 73 9.12 19.29 -5.03
C GLN A 73 9.89 18.12 -4.44
N ILE A 74 9.28 16.94 -4.51
CA ILE A 74 9.94 15.67 -4.23
C ILE A 74 10.07 14.92 -5.54
N LYS A 75 11.27 14.46 -5.87
CA LYS A 75 11.53 13.58 -6.99
C LYS A 75 12.04 12.26 -6.47
N VAL A 76 11.43 11.18 -6.94
CA VAL A 76 11.87 9.82 -6.64
C VAL A 76 12.25 9.14 -7.94
N ASP A 77 13.45 8.60 -7.98
CA ASP A 77 13.94 7.72 -9.04
C ASP A 77 14.24 6.37 -8.40
N PHE A 78 13.44 5.38 -8.73
CA PHE A 78 13.44 4.10 -8.06
C PHE A 78 13.58 2.96 -9.07
N LEU A 79 14.69 2.25 -8.99
CA LEU A 79 14.94 1.03 -9.77
C LEU A 79 14.93 -0.17 -8.85
N CYS A 80 14.05 -1.13 -9.11
CA CYS A 80 13.93 -2.33 -8.28
C CYS A 80 13.55 -3.55 -9.11
N ARG A 81 13.65 -4.71 -8.48
CA ARG A 81 13.07 -5.96 -8.99
C ARG A 81 11.89 -6.33 -8.11
N ASP A 82 10.67 -6.06 -8.61
CA ASP A 82 9.41 -6.26 -7.86
C ASP A 82 9.28 -7.67 -7.27
N SER A 83 9.63 -8.69 -8.05
CA SER A 83 9.53 -10.09 -7.61
C SER A 83 10.37 -10.39 -6.36
N ILE A 84 11.57 -9.82 -6.27
CA ILE A 84 12.46 -9.99 -5.12
C ILE A 84 11.94 -9.23 -3.90
N LEU A 85 11.40 -8.04 -4.09
CA LEU A 85 10.81 -7.25 -3.01
C LEU A 85 9.50 -7.85 -2.49
N ALA A 86 8.70 -8.43 -3.38
CA ALA A 86 7.43 -9.03 -3.02
C ALA A 86 7.57 -10.40 -2.33
N ALA A 87 8.63 -11.16 -2.61
CA ALA A 87 8.79 -12.51 -2.11
C ALA A 87 8.70 -12.64 -0.57
N PRO A 88 9.42 -11.86 0.24
CA PRO A 88 9.30 -11.93 1.70
C PRO A 88 7.91 -11.52 2.19
N ILE A 89 7.28 -10.51 1.57
CA ILE A 89 5.92 -10.08 1.92
C ILE A 89 4.92 -11.20 1.68
N VAL A 90 5.00 -11.87 0.54
CA VAL A 90 4.10 -12.99 0.20
C VAL A 90 4.31 -14.17 1.15
N LEU A 91 5.56 -14.45 1.53
CA LEU A 91 5.88 -15.50 2.51
C LEU A 91 5.27 -15.17 3.88
N ASP A 92 5.46 -13.95 4.37
CA ASP A 92 4.87 -13.51 5.63
C ASP A 92 3.35 -13.62 5.62
N LEU A 93 2.71 -13.14 4.55
CA LEU A 93 1.26 -13.24 4.41
C LEU A 93 0.77 -14.69 4.43
N ALA A 94 1.47 -15.61 3.76
CA ALA A 94 1.12 -17.03 3.75
C ALA A 94 1.22 -17.63 5.16
N LEU A 95 2.29 -17.32 5.89
CA LEU A 95 2.52 -17.80 7.26
C LEU A 95 1.48 -17.23 8.24
N PHE A 96 1.17 -15.94 8.14
CA PHE A 96 0.18 -15.31 9.00
C PHE A 96 -1.24 -15.76 8.71
N LEU A 97 -1.59 -16.02 7.45
CA LEU A 97 -2.91 -16.57 7.11
C LEU A 97 -3.07 -18.01 7.60
N ASP A 98 -2.03 -18.83 7.54
CA ASP A 98 -2.02 -20.15 8.13
C ASP A 98 -2.18 -20.07 9.66
N LEU A 99 -1.47 -19.16 10.30
CA LEU A 99 -1.60 -18.90 11.74
C LEU A 99 -3.01 -18.46 12.12
N ALA A 100 -3.59 -17.50 11.36
CA ALA A 100 -4.98 -17.05 11.56
C ALA A 100 -5.97 -18.21 11.45
N HIS A 101 -5.81 -19.04 10.42
CA HIS A 101 -6.65 -20.21 10.21
C HIS A 101 -6.57 -21.18 11.41
N ARG A 102 -5.38 -21.46 11.90
CA ARG A 102 -5.17 -22.31 13.11
C ARG A 102 -5.71 -21.67 14.38
N ALA A 103 -5.74 -20.35 14.46
CA ALA A 103 -6.38 -19.59 15.54
C ALA A 103 -7.91 -19.48 15.41
N GLY A 104 -8.53 -20.14 14.42
CA GLY A 104 -9.96 -20.13 14.17
C GLY A 104 -10.51 -18.82 13.58
N GLN A 105 -9.64 -17.96 13.04
CA GLN A 105 -10.05 -16.71 12.40
C GLN A 105 -10.60 -16.95 11.00
N SER A 106 -11.58 -16.15 10.59
CA SER A 106 -12.18 -16.20 9.26
C SER A 106 -12.58 -14.79 8.80
N GLY A 107 -12.88 -14.65 7.50
CA GLY A 107 -13.24 -13.36 6.90
C GLY A 107 -12.03 -12.46 6.60
N VAL A 108 -12.28 -11.17 6.47
CA VAL A 108 -11.24 -10.17 6.16
C VAL A 108 -10.28 -10.03 7.34
N GLN A 109 -9.00 -10.25 7.07
CA GLN A 109 -7.93 -10.17 8.07
C GLN A 109 -7.33 -8.77 8.10
N GLU A 110 -8.04 -7.79 8.64
CA GLU A 110 -7.63 -6.38 8.65
C GLU A 110 -6.30 -6.12 9.35
N TRP A 111 -5.89 -6.97 10.29
CA TRP A 111 -4.62 -6.87 11.00
C TRP A 111 -3.40 -7.08 10.07
N LEU A 112 -3.61 -7.60 8.86
CA LEU A 112 -2.59 -7.73 7.81
C LEU A 112 -2.51 -6.50 6.89
N SER A 113 -3.28 -5.44 7.15
CA SER A 113 -3.28 -4.22 6.33
C SER A 113 -1.90 -3.60 6.16
N PHE A 114 -1.00 -3.76 7.13
CA PHE A 114 0.39 -3.30 7.08
C PHE A 114 1.15 -3.77 5.83
N TYR A 115 0.81 -4.93 5.28
CA TYR A 115 1.43 -5.50 4.09
C TYR A 115 0.78 -5.06 2.78
N LEU A 116 -0.35 -4.35 2.84
CA LEU A 116 -1.21 -4.12 1.70
C LEU A 116 -1.33 -2.62 1.39
N LYS A 117 -1.09 -2.26 0.13
CA LYS A 117 -1.22 -0.90 -0.37
C LYS A 117 -2.68 -0.39 -0.36
N ALA A 118 -3.63 -1.28 -0.67
CA ALA A 118 -5.05 -1.00 -0.64
C ALA A 118 -5.77 -2.11 0.14
N PRO A 119 -5.69 -2.09 1.48
CA PRO A 119 -6.30 -3.10 2.33
C PRO A 119 -7.82 -3.02 2.25
N GLN A 120 -8.47 -4.17 2.43
CA GLN A 120 -9.91 -4.23 2.61
C GLN A 120 -10.26 -3.99 4.09
N ALA A 121 -11.39 -3.32 4.32
CA ALA A 121 -12.02 -3.21 5.62
C ALA A 121 -13.22 -4.16 5.70
N ALA A 122 -13.49 -4.68 6.89
CA ALA A 122 -14.68 -5.46 7.16
C ALA A 122 -15.90 -4.58 7.45
N THR A 123 -15.69 -3.28 7.67
CA THR A 123 -16.72 -2.30 8.02
C THR A 123 -16.80 -1.16 7.00
N GLU A 124 -17.92 -0.44 7.00
CA GLU A 124 -18.12 0.75 6.16
C GLU A 124 -17.24 1.95 6.55
N ALA A 125 -16.60 1.90 7.70
CA ALA A 125 -15.68 2.96 8.16
C ALA A 125 -14.41 3.10 7.29
N GLY A 126 -14.19 2.14 6.37
CA GLY A 126 -13.02 2.13 5.51
C GLY A 126 -11.80 1.49 6.17
N ALA A 127 -10.73 1.37 5.39
CA ALA A 127 -9.48 0.78 5.85
C ALA A 127 -8.59 1.84 6.53
N GLU A 128 -7.86 1.41 7.56
CA GLU A 128 -6.81 2.23 8.17
C GLU A 128 -5.61 2.37 7.22
N HIS A 129 -5.16 3.59 6.99
CA HIS A 129 -4.04 3.89 6.09
C HIS A 129 -2.78 4.41 6.81
N ASP A 130 -2.87 4.71 8.12
CA ASP A 130 -1.70 5.06 8.91
C ASP A 130 -0.82 3.82 9.13
N LEU A 131 0.40 3.86 8.61
CA LEU A 131 1.35 2.74 8.64
C LEU A 131 1.71 2.31 10.06
N PHE A 132 1.82 3.25 11.00
CA PHE A 132 2.17 2.95 12.39
C PHE A 132 1.00 2.32 13.14
N ILE A 133 -0.22 2.75 12.85
CA ILE A 133 -1.43 2.13 13.39
C ILE A 133 -1.57 0.71 12.83
N GLN A 134 -1.37 0.51 11.54
CA GLN A 134 -1.39 -0.81 10.91
C GLN A 134 -0.34 -1.75 11.52
N GLN A 135 0.90 -1.26 11.72
CA GLN A 135 1.96 -2.04 12.37
C GLN A 135 1.60 -2.40 13.81
N THR A 136 1.04 -1.46 14.56
CA THR A 136 0.61 -1.68 15.93
C THR A 136 -0.51 -2.72 16.00
N LYS A 137 -1.48 -2.64 15.09
CA LYS A 137 -2.57 -3.63 14.96
C LYS A 137 -2.01 -5.03 14.67
N LEU A 138 -1.07 -5.15 13.74
CA LEU A 138 -0.39 -6.42 13.44
C LEU A 138 0.27 -7.02 14.70
N LYS A 139 1.12 -6.22 15.36
CA LYS A 139 1.83 -6.66 16.57
C LYS A 139 0.86 -7.07 17.69
N ASN A 140 -0.16 -6.28 17.92
CA ASN A 140 -1.10 -6.52 19.00
C ASN A 140 -1.97 -7.77 18.78
N THR A 141 -2.39 -8.03 17.55
CA THR A 141 -3.10 -9.27 17.20
C THR A 141 -2.26 -10.51 17.50
N LEU A 142 -0.98 -10.50 17.14
CA LEU A 142 -0.08 -11.61 17.44
C LEU A 142 0.15 -11.78 18.94
N ARG A 143 0.34 -10.68 19.67
CA ARG A 143 0.53 -10.69 21.13
C ARG A 143 -0.71 -11.23 21.85
N GLU A 144 -1.90 -10.81 21.41
CA GLU A 144 -3.16 -11.30 21.95
C GLU A 144 -3.26 -12.83 21.82
N TRP A 145 -2.93 -13.39 20.66
CA TRP A 145 -2.93 -14.83 20.46
C TRP A 145 -1.88 -15.57 21.28
N MET A 146 -0.79 -14.89 21.66
CA MET A 146 0.22 -15.41 22.60
C MET A 146 -0.16 -15.21 24.07
N GLY A 147 -1.27 -14.54 24.38
CA GLY A 147 -1.67 -14.20 25.73
C GLY A 147 -0.84 -13.07 26.36
N GLU A 148 -0.19 -12.26 25.54
CA GLU A 148 0.60 -11.12 25.98
C GLU A 148 -0.21 -9.83 25.97
N LYS A 149 0.25 -8.82 26.75
CA LYS A 149 -0.38 -7.51 26.77
C LYS A 149 -0.11 -6.76 25.45
N PRO A 150 -1.10 -6.01 24.93
CA PRO A 150 -0.89 -5.16 23.76
C PRO A 150 0.15 -4.07 24.03
N VAL A 151 0.91 -3.72 23.01
CA VAL A 151 1.84 -2.58 23.03
C VAL A 151 1.03 -1.30 22.82
N THR A 152 1.30 -0.29 23.64
CA THR A 152 0.75 1.06 23.48
C THR A 152 1.78 1.98 22.83
N HIS A 153 1.34 3.14 22.31
CA HIS A 153 2.24 4.11 21.67
C HIS A 153 3.40 4.58 22.58
N SER A 154 3.21 4.54 23.89
CA SER A 154 4.23 4.92 24.87
C SER A 154 5.31 3.87 25.09
N GLU A 155 5.11 2.64 24.60
CA GLU A 155 5.99 1.49 24.82
C GLU A 155 6.63 0.98 23.50
N ALA A 156 6.34 1.64 22.38
CA ALA A 156 6.79 1.22 21.04
C ALA A 156 8.17 1.78 20.65
N GLY A 157 8.99 2.16 21.63
CA GLY A 157 10.37 2.61 21.45
C GLY A 157 11.39 1.49 21.40
#